data_fd0dca87a07477f58a0511c64197eaea
#
_entry.id   fd0dca87a07477f58a0511c64197eaea
#
_cell.length_a   1.000
_cell.length_b   1.000
_cell.length_c   1.000
_cell.angle_alpha   90.00
_cell.angle_beta   90.00
_cell.angle_gamma   90.00
#
_symmetry.space_group_name_H-M   'P 1'
#
loop_
_entity.id
_entity.type
_entity.pdbx_description
1 polymer ?
#
loop_
_entity_poly.entity_id
_entity_poly.type
_entity_poly.pdbx_seq_one_letter_code
_entity_poly.pdbx_strand_id
1 'polypeptide(L)'
;MSAAGSTVRAEVLLGTLGSVLLGAGGWGSGALPRGVPDGVWGRPGEPLQCVGVAVSYAGLVLLIAAWWRLGRRVADGTAGGWRPLRRALWCWVLPLVPGPLLGSSDAYSYLAQGALAGRGRDVYALGPAALGGPLAANVPGMWHDTPAPYGPLSVAAARAVVAVIGEHHVVAAALGLRLVAVAGLALLVWALRRLAEASGSGAAGALWAGALNPLVLLHLVGGAHNEALMLGLMAAGLLAFRRGRWGVGTVVLTAAVLVKAPAVVALLCAAAVTVAGQGGGWPRVRQAAGIAGVAAVALMAGVAGCGQGWGWLWTLRTPAEVHTLLSLSTDAGHLLGWAAQGLGWGTAAGAMTAARLAGLLVGLGAVGYWVRCAPRAGAERATGAALLVLVAAAPVAQPWYALWAVVPLAAVSWRRLAGRGARAAVVGLTLVVMPSGQGPTWASGPAAVIGGAVALAAVLRWASKARPVPAPDAVVPRAAATTRR
;
A
#
# COMPACT_ATOMS: atom_id res chain seq x y z
N MET A 1 10.01 -10.44 34.41
CA MET A 1 9.85 -9.69 33.13
C MET A 1 11.16 -9.81 32.37
N SER A 2 11.21 -10.61 31.30
CA SER A 2 12.45 -11.01 30.62
C SER A 2 13.10 -9.81 29.91
N ALA A 3 14.42 -9.80 29.81
CA ALA A 3 15.25 -8.79 29.11
C ALA A 3 14.81 -8.54 27.65
N ALA A 4 14.13 -9.49 27.01
CA ALA A 4 13.56 -9.35 25.67
C ALA A 4 12.42 -8.31 25.58
N GLY A 5 11.69 -8.04 26.67
CA GLY A 5 10.60 -7.06 26.69
C GLY A 5 11.07 -5.60 26.73
N SER A 6 12.30 -5.31 27.15
CA SER A 6 12.86 -3.96 27.22
C SER A 6 13.39 -3.47 25.86
N THR A 7 13.70 -4.37 24.95
CA THR A 7 14.42 -4.05 23.71
C THR A 7 13.55 -3.49 22.59
N VAL A 8 12.25 -3.84 22.49
CA VAL A 8 11.34 -3.34 21.44
C VAL A 8 10.67 -2.02 21.83
N ARG A 9 10.68 -1.66 23.14
CA ARG A 9 10.03 -0.41 23.62
C ARG A 9 10.60 0.84 22.95
N ALA A 10 11.90 0.90 22.76
CA ALA A 10 12.55 2.05 22.15
C ALA A 10 12.12 2.26 20.69
N GLU A 11 12.01 1.19 19.91
CA GLU A 11 11.52 1.26 18.53
C GLU A 11 10.04 1.61 18.47
N VAL A 12 9.22 1.08 19.39
CA VAL A 12 7.80 1.43 19.49
C VAL A 12 7.65 2.92 19.78
N LEU A 13 8.36 3.45 20.78
CA LEU A 13 8.31 4.87 21.16
C LEU A 13 8.83 5.77 20.03
N LEU A 14 9.95 5.40 19.40
CA LEU A 14 10.53 6.15 18.29
C LEU A 14 9.56 6.25 17.10
N GLY A 15 8.94 5.14 16.72
CA GLY A 15 7.98 5.13 15.64
C GLY A 15 6.67 5.82 16.01
N THR A 16 6.22 5.74 17.28
CA THR A 16 5.05 6.50 17.76
C THR A 16 5.32 7.99 17.69
N LEU A 17 6.48 8.46 18.17
CA LEU A 17 6.90 9.86 18.03
C LEU A 17 6.94 10.27 16.55
N GLY A 18 7.51 9.39 15.68
CA GLY A 18 7.52 9.62 14.24
C GLY A 18 6.12 9.81 13.67
N SER A 19 5.17 8.95 14.05
CA SER A 19 3.76 9.07 13.60
C SER A 19 3.06 10.30 14.17
N VAL A 20 3.32 10.68 15.41
CA VAL A 20 2.79 11.91 16.01
C VAL A 20 3.29 13.15 15.28
N LEU A 21 4.62 13.21 15.00
CA LEU A 21 5.20 14.33 14.25
C LEU A 21 4.67 14.37 12.81
N LEU A 22 4.56 13.22 12.17
CA LEU A 22 4.00 13.12 10.81
C LEU A 22 2.54 13.61 10.77
N GLY A 23 1.71 13.18 11.72
CA GLY A 23 0.33 13.66 11.85
C GLY A 23 0.25 15.14 12.18
N ALA A 24 1.03 15.63 13.16
CA ALA A 24 1.06 17.04 13.55
C ALA A 24 1.58 17.92 12.39
N GLY A 25 2.67 17.55 11.73
CA GLY A 25 3.18 18.25 10.55
C GLY A 25 2.17 18.29 9.42
N GLY A 26 1.36 17.23 9.27
CA GLY A 26 0.27 17.16 8.30
C GLY A 26 -0.77 18.28 8.45
N TRP A 27 -1.01 18.81 9.64
CA TRP A 27 -1.91 19.96 9.86
C TRP A 27 -1.44 21.24 9.18
N GLY A 28 -0.14 21.34 8.88
CA GLY A 28 0.43 22.45 8.11
C GLY A 28 0.72 22.08 6.63
N SER A 29 0.95 20.80 6.33
CA SER A 29 1.53 20.39 5.05
C SER A 29 0.83 19.24 4.33
N GLY A 30 -0.19 18.62 4.93
CA GLY A 30 -0.95 17.54 4.31
C GLY A 30 -1.81 17.99 3.13
N ALA A 31 -2.56 17.07 2.55
CA ALA A 31 -3.58 17.38 1.54
C ALA A 31 -4.80 18.03 2.20
N LEU A 32 -4.65 19.30 2.56
CA LEU A 32 -5.65 20.06 3.31
C LEU A 32 -6.80 20.51 2.38
N PRO A 33 -8.06 20.42 2.82
CA PRO A 33 -9.21 20.85 2.05
C PRO A 33 -9.24 22.36 1.84
N ARG A 34 -9.92 22.78 0.77
CA ARG A 34 -10.15 24.19 0.41
C ARG A 34 -11.53 24.60 0.85
N GLY A 35 -11.69 25.81 1.37
CA GLY A 35 -13.00 26.42 1.61
C GLY A 35 -13.91 25.65 2.57
N VAL A 36 -13.33 24.97 3.57
CA VAL A 36 -14.09 24.23 4.57
C VAL A 36 -14.42 25.16 5.73
N PRO A 37 -15.71 25.43 6.02
CA PRO A 37 -16.12 26.32 7.11
C PRO A 37 -15.67 25.85 8.49
N ASP A 38 -15.51 24.54 8.65
CA ASP A 38 -15.29 23.88 9.94
C ASP A 38 -13.85 24.01 10.47
N GLY A 39 -12.93 24.63 9.71
CA GLY A 39 -11.63 25.14 10.16
C GLY A 39 -10.63 24.15 10.77
N VAL A 40 -11.03 22.90 11.04
CA VAL A 40 -10.20 21.91 11.73
C VAL A 40 -8.93 21.55 10.96
N TRP A 41 -9.01 21.53 9.62
CA TRP A 41 -7.86 21.32 8.72
C TRP A 41 -7.69 22.54 7.78
N GLY A 42 -7.67 23.75 8.33
CA GLY A 42 -7.47 24.97 7.54
C GLY A 42 -6.09 25.03 6.91
N ARG A 43 -5.98 25.68 5.74
CA ARG A 43 -4.68 25.91 5.08
C ARG A 43 -3.94 27.07 5.77
N PRO A 44 -2.78 26.80 6.41
CA PRO A 44 -1.96 27.85 6.97
C PRO A 44 -1.24 28.64 5.89
N GLY A 45 -0.73 29.81 6.22
CA GLY A 45 0.17 30.59 5.37
C GLY A 45 1.49 29.84 5.10
N GLU A 46 2.22 30.28 4.07
CA GLU A 46 3.44 29.61 3.55
C GLU A 46 4.49 29.27 4.64
N PRO A 47 4.81 30.17 5.61
CA PRO A 47 5.78 29.84 6.65
C PRO A 47 5.37 28.62 7.49
N LEU A 48 4.10 28.53 7.88
CA LEU A 48 3.58 27.39 8.64
C LEU A 48 3.51 26.11 7.79
N GLN A 49 3.28 26.25 6.50
CA GLN A 49 3.38 25.09 5.56
C GLN A 49 4.78 24.53 5.54
N CYS A 50 5.82 25.37 5.43
CA CYS A 50 7.21 24.94 5.47
C CYS A 50 7.58 24.26 6.79
N VAL A 51 7.15 24.81 7.92
CA VAL A 51 7.31 24.17 9.23
C VAL A 51 6.58 22.81 9.27
N GLY A 52 5.36 22.75 8.78
CA GLY A 52 4.59 21.52 8.66
C GLY A 52 5.31 20.44 7.84
N VAL A 53 5.89 20.82 6.69
CA VAL A 53 6.70 19.92 5.86
C VAL A 53 7.93 19.43 6.63
N ALA A 54 8.68 20.31 7.26
CA ALA A 54 9.88 19.93 8.03
C ALA A 54 9.54 18.94 9.16
N VAL A 55 8.46 19.22 9.92
CA VAL A 55 7.98 18.34 11.00
C VAL A 55 7.49 17.00 10.45
N SER A 56 6.78 16.99 9.31
CA SER A 56 6.32 15.75 8.67
C SER A 56 7.50 14.87 8.22
N TYR A 57 8.52 15.45 7.58
CA TYR A 57 9.70 14.70 7.16
C TYR A 57 10.56 14.24 8.33
N ALA A 58 10.65 15.04 9.41
CA ALA A 58 11.26 14.57 10.65
C ALA A 58 10.51 13.33 11.18
N GLY A 59 9.18 13.38 11.21
CA GLY A 59 8.33 12.25 11.59
C GLY A 59 8.55 11.01 10.70
N LEU A 60 8.60 11.18 9.37
CA LEU A 60 8.88 10.10 8.42
C LEU A 60 10.24 9.45 8.67
N VAL A 61 11.29 10.23 8.88
CA VAL A 61 12.64 9.70 9.14
C VAL A 61 12.69 8.92 10.44
N LEU A 62 12.05 9.40 11.51
CA LEU A 62 11.95 8.65 12.78
C LEU A 62 11.18 7.34 12.60
N LEU A 63 10.07 7.38 11.88
CA LEU A 63 9.25 6.19 11.59
C LEU A 63 10.05 5.15 10.76
N ILE A 64 10.75 5.60 9.73
CA ILE A 64 11.63 4.77 8.90
C ILE A 64 12.76 4.18 9.75
N ALA A 65 13.38 4.98 10.60
CA ALA A 65 14.45 4.50 11.49
C ALA A 65 13.94 3.44 12.48
N ALA A 66 12.76 3.65 13.06
CA ALA A 66 12.10 2.69 13.94
C ALA A 66 11.80 1.37 13.20
N TRP A 67 11.21 1.45 12.01
CA TRP A 67 10.93 0.30 11.15
C TRP A 67 12.20 -0.46 10.75
N TRP A 68 13.24 0.28 10.36
CA TRP A 68 14.52 -0.31 9.96
C TRP A 68 15.21 -1.07 11.11
N ARG A 69 15.23 -0.46 12.31
CA ARG A 69 15.78 -1.09 13.51
C ARG A 69 14.98 -2.31 13.95
N LEU A 70 13.64 -2.17 13.95
CA LEU A 70 12.74 -3.28 14.27
C LEU A 70 12.93 -4.45 13.31
N GLY A 71 13.16 -4.18 12.02
CA GLY A 71 13.43 -5.21 11.02
C GLY A 71 14.74 -5.96 11.26
N ARG A 72 15.77 -5.30 11.80
CA ARG A 72 17.00 -6.01 12.24
C ARG A 72 16.69 -6.96 13.40
N ARG A 73 15.97 -6.50 14.42
CA ARG A 73 15.56 -7.33 15.55
C ARG A 73 14.70 -8.53 15.14
N VAL A 74 13.84 -8.35 14.14
CA VAL A 74 13.03 -9.44 13.56
C VAL A 74 13.94 -10.45 12.88
N ALA A 75 14.94 -10.00 12.12
CA ALA A 75 15.89 -10.86 11.43
C ALA A 75 16.77 -11.65 12.41
N ASP A 76 17.18 -11.01 13.51
CA ASP A 76 18.03 -11.58 14.57
C ASP A 76 17.22 -12.40 15.61
N GLY A 77 15.89 -12.50 15.46
CA GLY A 77 15.02 -13.23 16.39
C GLY A 77 14.78 -12.53 17.74
N THR A 78 15.27 -11.30 17.93
CA THR A 78 15.24 -10.57 19.22
C THR A 78 14.00 -9.67 19.37
N ALA A 79 13.08 -9.66 18.40
CA ALA A 79 11.90 -8.80 18.40
C ALA A 79 10.77 -9.26 19.36
N GLY A 80 10.86 -10.40 20.00
CA GLY A 80 9.84 -10.92 20.92
C GLY A 80 8.55 -11.43 20.25
N GLY A 81 8.58 -11.66 18.94
CA GLY A 81 7.50 -12.27 18.16
C GLY A 81 6.39 -11.33 17.71
N TRP A 82 5.22 -11.88 17.42
CA TRP A 82 4.06 -11.17 16.84
C TRP A 82 3.45 -10.07 17.73
N ARG A 83 3.28 -10.35 19.03
CA ARG A 83 2.55 -9.46 19.95
C ARG A 83 3.17 -8.07 20.08
N PRO A 84 4.50 -7.93 20.30
CA PRO A 84 5.15 -6.62 20.36
C PRO A 84 5.01 -5.84 19.04
N LEU A 85 5.15 -6.51 17.88
CA LEU A 85 5.02 -5.85 16.59
C LEU A 85 3.59 -5.37 16.31
N ARG A 86 2.58 -6.16 16.69
CA ARG A 86 1.19 -5.74 16.60
C ARG A 86 0.91 -4.51 17.47
N ARG A 87 1.49 -4.44 18.67
CA ARG A 87 1.41 -3.25 19.53
C ARG A 87 2.08 -2.06 18.82
N ALA A 88 3.29 -2.23 18.28
CA ALA A 88 3.97 -1.20 17.52
C ALA A 88 3.10 -0.67 16.39
N LEU A 89 2.48 -1.56 15.59
CA LEU A 89 1.60 -1.18 14.49
C LEU A 89 0.48 -0.22 14.96
N TRP A 90 -0.27 -0.61 15.98
CA TRP A 90 -1.38 0.21 16.43
C TRP A 90 -0.94 1.51 17.11
N CYS A 91 0.18 1.50 17.84
CA CYS A 91 0.80 2.72 18.36
C CYS A 91 1.22 3.70 17.25
N TRP A 92 1.63 3.17 16.08
CA TRP A 92 2.02 3.99 14.92
C TRP A 92 0.82 4.41 14.05
N VAL A 93 -0.23 3.61 14.01
CA VAL A 93 -1.47 3.91 13.27
C VAL A 93 -2.29 4.99 13.96
N LEU A 94 -2.51 4.85 15.28
CA LEU A 94 -3.44 5.69 16.03
C LEU A 94 -3.19 7.21 15.91
N PRO A 95 -1.94 7.73 15.96
CA PRO A 95 -1.69 9.16 15.80
C PRO A 95 -2.03 9.69 14.40
N LEU A 96 -2.06 8.85 13.37
CA LEU A 96 -2.38 9.25 12.01
C LEU A 96 -3.88 9.31 11.73
N VAL A 97 -4.69 8.63 12.55
CA VAL A 97 -6.14 8.53 12.32
C VAL A 97 -6.85 9.89 12.34
N PRO A 98 -6.64 10.80 13.32
CA PRO A 98 -7.32 12.09 13.37
C PRO A 98 -6.71 13.16 12.45
N GLY A 99 -5.50 12.91 11.90
CA GLY A 99 -4.76 13.89 11.09
C GLY A 99 -5.33 14.11 9.70
N PRO A 100 -4.84 15.13 8.98
CA PRO A 100 -5.18 15.33 7.56
C PRO A 100 -4.76 14.17 6.65
N LEU A 101 -5.19 14.20 5.41
CA LEU A 101 -4.70 13.26 4.39
C LEU A 101 -3.21 13.51 4.13
N LEU A 102 -2.44 12.43 3.99
CA LEU A 102 -0.99 12.47 3.83
C LEU A 102 -0.55 11.71 2.57
N GLY A 103 0.36 12.32 1.81
CA GLY A 103 0.99 11.71 0.65
C GLY A 103 0.08 11.53 -0.57
N SER A 104 -1.18 11.92 -0.48
CA SER A 104 -2.14 11.95 -1.59
C SER A 104 -3.41 12.69 -1.22
N SER A 105 -4.08 13.27 -2.22
CA SER A 105 -5.42 13.83 -2.12
C SER A 105 -6.50 12.99 -2.83
N ASP A 106 -6.18 11.75 -3.24
CA ASP A 106 -7.08 10.87 -3.99
C ASP A 106 -8.38 10.55 -3.23
N ALA A 107 -8.34 10.55 -1.90
CA ALA A 107 -9.53 10.30 -1.07
C ALA A 107 -10.66 11.31 -1.33
N TYR A 108 -10.34 12.55 -1.71
CA TYR A 108 -11.37 13.52 -2.12
C TYR A 108 -12.05 13.10 -3.42
N SER A 109 -11.30 12.51 -4.38
CA SER A 109 -11.89 11.95 -5.61
C SER A 109 -12.81 10.77 -5.29
N TYR A 110 -12.42 9.89 -4.37
CA TYR A 110 -13.27 8.77 -3.94
C TYR A 110 -14.58 9.27 -3.33
N LEU A 111 -14.53 10.29 -2.47
CA LEU A 111 -15.71 10.88 -1.83
C LEU A 111 -16.63 11.52 -2.87
N ALA A 112 -16.09 12.31 -3.81
CA ALA A 112 -16.88 12.94 -4.86
C ALA A 112 -17.53 11.90 -5.79
N GLN A 113 -16.82 10.83 -6.14
CA GLN A 113 -17.39 9.70 -6.91
C GLN A 113 -18.46 8.96 -6.11
N GLY A 114 -18.24 8.75 -4.80
CA GLY A 114 -19.24 8.17 -3.90
C GLY A 114 -20.50 9.00 -3.81
N ALA A 115 -20.39 10.32 -3.74
CA ALA A 115 -21.51 11.25 -3.75
C ALA A 115 -22.27 11.25 -5.08
N LEU A 116 -21.56 11.26 -6.23
CA LEU A 116 -22.16 11.11 -7.57
C LEU A 116 -22.96 9.81 -7.66
N ALA A 117 -22.37 8.69 -7.20
CA ALA A 117 -23.06 7.40 -7.16
C ALA A 117 -24.30 7.43 -6.25
N GLY A 118 -24.24 8.15 -5.13
CA GLY A 118 -25.38 8.38 -4.22
C GLY A 118 -26.52 9.13 -4.87
N ARG A 119 -26.20 10.02 -5.80
CA ARG A 119 -27.19 10.76 -6.63
C ARG A 119 -27.66 10.00 -7.88
N GLY A 120 -27.32 8.72 -8.00
CA GLY A 120 -27.70 7.88 -9.15
C GLY A 120 -26.98 8.26 -10.46
N ARG A 121 -25.87 9.02 -10.40
CA ARG A 121 -25.10 9.41 -11.59
C ARG A 121 -24.07 8.32 -11.93
N ASP A 122 -23.82 8.13 -13.22
CA ASP A 122 -22.82 7.18 -13.70
C ASP A 122 -21.40 7.76 -13.49
N VAL A 123 -20.69 7.22 -12.50
CA VAL A 123 -19.33 7.64 -12.15
C VAL A 123 -18.27 7.14 -13.13
N TYR A 124 -18.64 6.23 -14.03
CA TYR A 124 -17.75 5.72 -15.07
C TYR A 124 -17.87 6.49 -16.40
N ALA A 125 -18.88 7.35 -16.49
CA ALA A 125 -19.04 8.30 -17.59
C ALA A 125 -18.70 9.74 -17.17
N LEU A 126 -18.86 10.07 -15.89
CA LEU A 126 -18.72 11.43 -15.37
C LEU A 126 -17.53 11.53 -14.41
N GLY A 127 -16.74 12.59 -14.56
CA GLY A 127 -15.73 12.98 -13.58
C GLY A 127 -16.33 13.66 -12.33
N PRO A 128 -15.56 13.78 -11.25
CA PRO A 128 -15.97 14.43 -9.98
C PRO A 128 -16.52 15.85 -10.15
N ALA A 129 -16.08 16.60 -11.16
CA ALA A 129 -16.57 17.96 -11.48
C ALA A 129 -18.09 18.02 -11.63
N ALA A 130 -18.71 16.96 -12.17
CA ALA A 130 -20.14 16.88 -12.38
C ALA A 130 -20.96 16.87 -11.06
N LEU A 131 -20.33 16.68 -9.91
CA LEU A 131 -20.96 16.75 -8.60
C LEU A 131 -21.25 18.20 -8.17
N GLY A 132 -20.27 19.09 -8.39
CA GLY A 132 -20.25 20.41 -7.77
C GLY A 132 -20.02 20.36 -6.25
N GLY A 133 -20.08 21.51 -5.60
CA GLY A 133 -20.02 21.63 -4.14
C GLY A 133 -18.64 21.31 -3.51
N PRO A 134 -18.59 21.20 -2.18
CA PRO A 134 -17.31 21.17 -1.46
C PRO A 134 -16.49 19.90 -1.70
N LEU A 135 -17.12 18.74 -1.93
CA LEU A 135 -16.36 17.52 -2.24
C LEU A 135 -15.65 17.64 -3.59
N ALA A 136 -16.34 18.11 -4.65
CA ALA A 136 -15.75 18.30 -5.98
C ALA A 136 -14.63 19.35 -5.97
N ALA A 137 -14.82 20.45 -5.22
CA ALA A 137 -13.82 21.52 -5.11
C ALA A 137 -12.48 21.07 -4.51
N ASN A 138 -12.48 19.96 -3.80
CA ASN A 138 -11.27 19.38 -3.16
C ASN A 138 -10.58 18.31 -4.00
N VAL A 139 -11.16 17.88 -5.09
CA VAL A 139 -10.56 16.91 -6.01
C VAL A 139 -9.34 17.50 -6.69
N PRO A 140 -8.20 16.76 -6.80
CA PRO A 140 -7.05 17.20 -7.57
C PRO A 140 -7.41 17.47 -9.03
N GLY A 141 -6.81 18.53 -9.62
CA GLY A 141 -7.13 18.95 -10.99
C GLY A 141 -7.04 17.82 -12.01
N MET A 142 -6.02 16.95 -11.88
CA MET A 142 -5.84 15.79 -12.77
C MET A 142 -6.99 14.76 -12.71
N TRP A 143 -7.76 14.74 -11.62
CA TRP A 143 -8.89 13.81 -11.44
C TRP A 143 -10.26 14.49 -11.57
N HIS A 144 -10.28 15.81 -11.78
CA HIS A 144 -11.50 16.60 -11.74
C HIS A 144 -12.54 16.15 -12.79
N ASP A 145 -12.06 15.89 -14.01
CA ASP A 145 -12.90 15.47 -15.14
C ASP A 145 -12.72 13.97 -15.48
N THR A 146 -11.94 13.23 -14.66
CA THR A 146 -11.62 11.84 -14.92
C THR A 146 -12.65 10.91 -14.30
N PRO A 147 -13.34 10.05 -15.07
CA PRO A 147 -14.22 9.01 -14.56
C PRO A 147 -13.50 8.06 -13.59
N ALA A 148 -14.25 7.44 -12.69
CA ALA A 148 -13.70 6.59 -11.63
C ALA A 148 -12.88 5.40 -12.19
N PRO A 149 -11.57 5.31 -11.95
CA PRO A 149 -10.74 4.17 -12.40
C PRO A 149 -10.75 2.99 -11.41
N TYR A 150 -11.77 2.90 -10.58
CA TYR A 150 -11.87 1.92 -9.49
C TYR A 150 -13.09 1.02 -9.68
N GLY A 151 -13.01 -0.18 -9.10
CA GLY A 151 -14.12 -1.11 -9.13
C GLY A 151 -15.33 -0.63 -8.31
N PRO A 152 -16.52 -1.18 -8.60
CA PRO A 152 -17.78 -0.71 -8.02
C PRO A 152 -17.86 -0.85 -6.49
N LEU A 153 -17.15 -1.80 -5.88
CA LEU A 153 -17.12 -1.93 -4.41
C LEU A 153 -16.34 -0.78 -3.75
N SER A 154 -15.31 -0.24 -4.40
CA SER A 154 -14.63 0.97 -3.93
C SER A 154 -15.57 2.18 -3.94
N VAL A 155 -16.31 2.36 -5.01
CA VAL A 155 -17.32 3.43 -5.14
C VAL A 155 -18.44 3.25 -4.11
N ALA A 156 -18.93 2.03 -3.91
CA ALA A 156 -19.96 1.72 -2.93
C ALA A 156 -19.51 2.02 -1.49
N ALA A 157 -18.25 1.73 -1.15
CA ALA A 157 -17.69 2.07 0.17
C ALA A 157 -17.65 3.59 0.38
N ALA A 158 -17.21 4.36 -0.63
CA ALA A 158 -17.21 5.82 -0.56
C ALA A 158 -18.65 6.39 -0.51
N ARG A 159 -19.58 5.82 -1.29
CA ARG A 159 -21.01 6.17 -1.23
C ARG A 159 -21.59 5.96 0.17
N ALA A 160 -21.27 4.83 0.81
CA ALA A 160 -21.74 4.54 2.16
C ALA A 160 -21.21 5.57 3.19
N VAL A 161 -19.94 5.96 3.08
CA VAL A 161 -19.35 7.00 3.93
C VAL A 161 -20.08 8.33 3.75
N VAL A 162 -20.30 8.77 2.50
CA VAL A 162 -20.97 10.03 2.20
C VAL A 162 -22.45 9.99 2.61
N ALA A 163 -23.13 8.86 2.43
CA ALA A 163 -24.53 8.69 2.84
C ALA A 163 -24.73 8.83 4.35
N VAL A 164 -23.73 8.41 5.17
CA VAL A 164 -23.80 8.53 6.63
C VAL A 164 -23.39 9.92 7.11
N ILE A 165 -22.39 10.53 6.50
CA ILE A 165 -21.74 11.76 7.00
C ILE A 165 -22.31 13.01 6.32
N GLY A 166 -22.68 12.91 5.06
CA GLY A 166 -23.15 14.04 4.22
C GLY A 166 -22.05 14.65 3.36
N GLU A 167 -22.48 15.26 2.25
CA GLU A 167 -21.58 15.83 1.21
C GLU A 167 -20.88 17.12 1.63
N HIS A 168 -21.41 17.83 2.64
CA HIS A 168 -20.87 19.10 3.11
C HIS A 168 -19.76 18.96 4.16
N HIS A 169 -19.61 17.78 4.75
CA HIS A 169 -18.65 17.52 5.83
C HIS A 169 -17.38 16.85 5.29
N VAL A 170 -16.60 17.58 4.49
CA VAL A 170 -15.40 17.08 3.78
C VAL A 170 -14.41 16.40 4.71
N VAL A 171 -14.09 17.03 5.85
CA VAL A 171 -13.13 16.48 6.83
C VAL A 171 -13.65 15.20 7.46
N ALA A 172 -14.90 15.20 7.94
CA ALA A 172 -15.50 14.02 8.54
C ALA A 172 -15.63 12.87 7.53
N ALA A 173 -15.95 13.17 6.26
CA ALA A 173 -16.01 12.19 5.19
C ALA A 173 -14.63 11.58 4.88
N ALA A 174 -13.56 12.40 4.87
CA ALA A 174 -12.20 11.91 4.72
C ALA A 174 -11.78 11.00 5.89
N LEU A 175 -12.15 11.34 7.12
CA LEU A 175 -11.98 10.49 8.30
C LEU A 175 -12.79 9.19 8.20
N GLY A 176 -14.01 9.24 7.68
CA GLY A 176 -14.83 8.07 7.39
C GLY A 176 -14.15 7.09 6.43
N LEU A 177 -13.58 7.59 5.33
CA LEU A 177 -12.77 6.75 4.42
C LEU A 177 -11.54 6.17 5.10
N ARG A 178 -10.89 6.94 5.98
CA ARG A 178 -9.75 6.44 6.75
C ARG A 178 -10.15 5.29 7.68
N LEU A 179 -11.32 5.33 8.28
CA LEU A 179 -11.84 4.20 9.06
C LEU A 179 -12.05 2.96 8.20
N VAL A 180 -12.54 3.10 6.97
CA VAL A 180 -12.62 2.00 5.99
C VAL A 180 -11.23 1.44 5.69
N ALA A 181 -10.23 2.31 5.49
CA ALA A 181 -8.85 1.89 5.25
C ALA A 181 -8.25 1.17 6.48
N VAL A 182 -8.50 1.66 7.70
CA VAL A 182 -8.06 1.00 8.95
C VAL A 182 -8.75 -0.37 9.13
N ALA A 183 -10.02 -0.50 8.76
CA ALA A 183 -10.71 -1.80 8.76
C ALA A 183 -10.07 -2.78 7.74
N GLY A 184 -9.74 -2.29 6.54
CA GLY A 184 -8.98 -3.05 5.54
C GLY A 184 -7.60 -3.48 6.06
N LEU A 185 -6.88 -2.59 6.74
CA LEU A 185 -5.60 -2.90 7.38
C LEU A 185 -5.76 -3.94 8.50
N ALA A 186 -6.81 -3.85 9.32
CA ALA A 186 -7.08 -4.84 10.36
C ALA A 186 -7.33 -6.24 9.77
N LEU A 187 -8.09 -6.31 8.68
CA LEU A 187 -8.31 -7.54 7.92
C LEU A 187 -6.98 -8.07 7.33
N LEU A 188 -6.16 -7.19 6.76
CA LEU A 188 -4.82 -7.54 6.26
C LEU A 188 -3.95 -8.14 7.36
N VAL A 189 -3.85 -7.49 8.51
CA VAL A 189 -3.05 -7.95 9.66
C VAL A 189 -3.51 -9.32 10.14
N TRP A 190 -4.83 -9.53 10.22
CA TRP A 190 -5.41 -10.80 10.59
C TRP A 190 -5.08 -11.93 9.59
N ALA A 191 -5.23 -11.67 8.30
CA ALA A 191 -4.98 -12.65 7.24
C ALA A 191 -3.48 -12.93 7.07
N LEU A 192 -2.65 -11.89 7.07
CA LEU A 192 -1.20 -11.97 6.87
C LEU A 192 -0.53 -12.84 7.95
N ARG A 193 -0.93 -12.66 9.22
CA ARG A 193 -0.46 -13.53 10.30
C ARG A 193 -0.72 -15.00 9.98
N ARG A 194 -1.96 -15.34 9.62
CA ARG A 194 -2.37 -16.73 9.37
C ARG A 194 -1.74 -17.32 8.12
N LEU A 195 -1.56 -16.51 7.08
CA LEU A 195 -0.82 -16.91 5.88
C LEU A 195 0.64 -17.24 6.23
N ALA A 196 1.29 -16.37 7.02
CA ALA A 196 2.68 -16.57 7.43
C ALA A 196 2.84 -17.80 8.33
N GLU A 197 1.91 -18.03 9.26
CA GLU A 197 1.87 -19.24 10.09
C GLU A 197 1.70 -20.50 9.22
N ALA A 198 0.76 -20.48 8.28
CA ALA A 198 0.50 -21.60 7.37
C ALA A 198 1.65 -21.88 6.37
N SER A 199 2.48 -20.88 6.07
CA SER A 199 3.64 -21.03 5.19
C SER A 199 4.95 -21.34 5.94
N GLY A 200 4.93 -21.30 7.27
CA GLY A 200 6.14 -21.45 8.09
C GLY A 200 7.13 -20.28 7.98
N SER A 201 6.73 -19.15 7.38
CA SER A 201 7.64 -18.03 7.13
C SER A 201 7.90 -17.15 8.35
N GLY A 202 7.07 -17.24 9.39
CA GLY A 202 7.16 -16.44 10.60
C GLY A 202 6.30 -15.18 10.59
N ALA A 203 5.28 -15.16 11.45
CA ALA A 203 4.27 -14.08 11.51
C ALA A 203 4.86 -12.70 11.85
N ALA A 204 5.91 -12.62 12.68
CA ALA A 204 6.56 -11.37 13.03
C ALA A 204 7.20 -10.70 11.81
N GLY A 205 7.93 -11.47 11.00
CA GLY A 205 8.56 -10.97 9.79
C GLY A 205 7.54 -10.52 8.72
N ALA A 206 6.46 -11.28 8.57
CA ALA A 206 5.37 -10.92 7.67
C ALA A 206 4.69 -9.61 8.09
N LEU A 207 4.42 -9.43 9.37
CA LEU A 207 3.84 -8.18 9.90
C LEU A 207 4.77 -6.99 9.70
N TRP A 208 6.07 -7.17 10.02
CA TRP A 208 7.06 -6.12 9.84
C TRP A 208 7.16 -5.66 8.38
N ALA A 209 7.26 -6.60 7.43
CA ALA A 209 7.43 -6.28 6.02
C ALA A 209 6.13 -5.82 5.34
N GLY A 210 4.99 -6.43 5.69
CA GLY A 210 3.73 -6.26 4.97
C GLY A 210 2.77 -5.22 5.55
N ALA A 211 2.78 -4.98 6.88
CA ALA A 211 1.81 -4.08 7.50
C ALA A 211 2.43 -2.96 8.34
N LEU A 212 3.58 -3.18 9.00
CA LEU A 212 4.36 -2.15 9.68
C LEU A 212 5.20 -1.29 8.74
N ASN A 213 5.17 -1.60 7.45
CA ASN A 213 5.90 -0.89 6.41
C ASN A 213 5.50 0.59 6.38
N PRO A 214 6.46 1.54 6.34
CA PRO A 214 6.17 2.98 6.27
C PRO A 214 5.24 3.38 5.13
N LEU A 215 5.29 2.70 3.98
CA LEU A 215 4.34 2.93 2.88
C LEU A 215 2.89 2.64 3.27
N VAL A 216 2.66 1.60 4.09
CA VAL A 216 1.32 1.28 4.62
C VAL A 216 0.82 2.41 5.53
N LEU A 217 1.68 2.89 6.43
CA LEU A 217 1.31 3.93 7.38
C LEU A 217 1.05 5.27 6.69
N LEU A 218 1.92 5.67 5.76
CA LEU A 218 1.79 6.92 5.02
C LEU A 218 0.60 6.90 4.07
N HIS A 219 0.51 5.88 3.21
CA HIS A 219 -0.46 5.90 2.11
C HIS A 219 -1.77 5.22 2.47
N LEU A 220 -1.75 4.01 3.06
CA LEU A 220 -2.99 3.29 3.33
C LEU A 220 -3.74 3.92 4.51
N VAL A 221 -3.03 4.33 5.56
CA VAL A 221 -3.65 4.99 6.71
C VAL A 221 -3.69 6.51 6.51
N GLY A 222 -2.53 7.16 6.36
CA GLY A 222 -2.43 8.60 6.18
C GLY A 222 -3.20 9.12 4.96
N GLY A 223 -3.04 8.48 3.79
CA GLY A 223 -3.72 8.82 2.55
C GLY A 223 -5.13 8.25 2.40
N ALA A 224 -5.56 7.36 3.30
CA ALA A 224 -6.88 6.69 3.26
C ALA A 224 -7.16 5.97 1.91
N HIS A 225 -6.11 5.33 1.33
CA HIS A 225 -6.24 4.68 0.03
C HIS A 225 -7.06 3.40 0.08
N ASN A 226 -7.86 3.18 -0.97
CA ASN A 226 -8.71 1.99 -1.14
C ASN A 226 -7.91 0.68 -1.25
N GLU A 227 -6.61 0.75 -1.53
CA GLU A 227 -5.70 -0.39 -1.47
C GLU A 227 -5.70 -1.10 -0.11
N ALA A 228 -5.96 -0.41 0.98
CA ALA A 228 -6.06 -1.04 2.29
C ALA A 228 -7.15 -2.12 2.31
N LEU A 229 -8.33 -1.80 1.77
CA LEU A 229 -9.44 -2.74 1.63
C LEU A 229 -9.12 -3.85 0.64
N MET A 230 -8.59 -3.49 -0.55
CA MET A 230 -8.18 -4.45 -1.57
C MET A 230 -7.17 -5.47 -1.02
N LEU A 231 -6.09 -5.00 -0.37
CA LEU A 231 -5.03 -5.86 0.16
C LEU A 231 -5.51 -6.73 1.33
N GLY A 232 -6.38 -6.19 2.17
CA GLY A 232 -7.04 -6.97 3.24
C GLY A 232 -7.87 -8.12 2.69
N LEU A 233 -8.73 -7.85 1.70
CA LEU A 233 -9.53 -8.85 1.01
C LEU A 233 -8.63 -9.83 0.23
N MET A 234 -7.61 -9.34 -0.47
CA MET A 234 -6.68 -10.18 -1.22
C MET A 234 -5.97 -11.18 -0.30
N ALA A 235 -5.45 -10.74 0.83
CA ALA A 235 -4.80 -11.62 1.80
C ALA A 235 -5.79 -12.62 2.43
N ALA A 236 -7.01 -12.18 2.75
CA ALA A 236 -8.06 -13.05 3.30
C ALA A 236 -8.52 -14.12 2.29
N GLY A 237 -8.66 -13.75 1.01
CA GLY A 237 -9.02 -14.67 -0.05
C GLY A 237 -7.91 -15.71 -0.33
N LEU A 238 -6.64 -15.29 -0.39
CA LEU A 238 -5.50 -16.21 -0.49
C LEU A 238 -5.46 -17.18 0.70
N LEU A 239 -5.73 -16.69 1.92
CA LEU A 239 -5.83 -17.54 3.11
C LEU A 239 -6.95 -18.57 2.99
N ALA A 240 -8.12 -18.19 2.47
CA ALA A 240 -9.23 -19.10 2.26
C ALA A 240 -8.87 -20.21 1.26
N PHE A 241 -8.25 -19.88 0.13
CA PHE A 241 -7.73 -20.84 -0.83
C PHE A 241 -6.71 -21.80 -0.18
N ARG A 242 -5.76 -21.25 0.56
CA ARG A 242 -4.74 -22.05 1.26
C ARG A 242 -5.32 -23.05 2.26
N ARG A 243 -6.50 -22.74 2.82
CA ARG A 243 -7.26 -23.61 3.72
C ARG A 243 -8.20 -24.59 2.99
N GLY A 244 -8.10 -24.71 1.68
CA GLY A 244 -8.99 -25.56 0.86
C GLY A 244 -10.40 -24.98 0.67
N ARG A 245 -10.70 -23.78 1.20
CA ARG A 245 -12.01 -23.13 1.10
C ARG A 245 -12.10 -22.30 -0.19
N TRP A 246 -11.86 -22.96 -1.34
CA TRP A 246 -11.74 -22.28 -2.62
C TRP A 246 -12.97 -21.45 -3.01
N GLY A 247 -14.20 -21.90 -2.69
CA GLY A 247 -15.42 -21.14 -2.98
C GLY A 247 -15.45 -19.80 -2.24
N VAL A 248 -15.19 -19.80 -0.92
CA VAL A 248 -15.08 -18.57 -0.11
C VAL A 248 -13.91 -17.72 -0.61
N GLY A 249 -12.77 -18.35 -0.90
CA GLY A 249 -11.60 -17.66 -1.44
C GLY A 249 -11.88 -16.94 -2.76
N THR A 250 -12.64 -17.58 -3.67
CA THR A 250 -13.06 -16.99 -4.94
C THR A 250 -13.95 -15.76 -4.73
N VAL A 251 -14.97 -15.86 -3.87
CA VAL A 251 -15.86 -14.71 -3.55
C VAL A 251 -15.05 -13.55 -2.97
N VAL A 252 -14.17 -13.80 -2.01
CA VAL A 252 -13.38 -12.75 -1.34
C VAL A 252 -12.35 -12.14 -2.29
N LEU A 253 -11.68 -12.92 -3.16
CA LEU A 253 -10.78 -12.37 -4.17
C LEU A 253 -11.53 -11.60 -5.25
N THR A 254 -12.73 -12.03 -5.64
CA THR A 254 -13.59 -11.25 -6.55
C THR A 254 -14.00 -9.93 -5.91
N ALA A 255 -14.31 -9.91 -4.61
CA ALA A 255 -14.55 -8.65 -3.90
C ALA A 255 -13.31 -7.75 -3.90
N ALA A 256 -12.10 -8.29 -3.75
CA ALA A 256 -10.87 -7.52 -3.89
C ALA A 256 -10.71 -6.93 -5.31
N VAL A 257 -11.05 -7.68 -6.37
CA VAL A 257 -11.08 -7.20 -7.77
C VAL A 257 -12.08 -6.07 -7.94
N LEU A 258 -13.26 -6.18 -7.31
CA LEU A 258 -14.30 -5.14 -7.32
C LEU A 258 -13.90 -3.89 -6.53
N VAL A 259 -12.88 -3.95 -5.67
CA VAL A 259 -12.23 -2.75 -5.13
C VAL A 259 -11.22 -2.20 -6.14
N LYS A 260 -10.31 -3.05 -6.64
CA LYS A 260 -9.28 -2.64 -7.61
C LYS A 260 -8.80 -3.83 -8.45
N ALA A 261 -8.82 -3.67 -9.76
CA ALA A 261 -8.58 -4.74 -10.74
C ALA A 261 -7.29 -5.58 -10.56
N PRO A 262 -6.13 -5.04 -10.12
CA PRO A 262 -4.91 -5.83 -9.97
C PRO A 262 -5.04 -7.06 -9.05
N ALA A 263 -6.02 -7.08 -8.14
CA ALA A 263 -6.28 -8.23 -7.28
C ALA A 263 -6.68 -9.51 -8.08
N VAL A 264 -7.07 -9.38 -9.35
CA VAL A 264 -7.35 -10.52 -10.24
C VAL A 264 -6.15 -11.46 -10.37
N VAL A 265 -4.93 -10.94 -10.29
CA VAL A 265 -3.70 -11.75 -10.33
C VAL A 265 -3.67 -12.77 -9.19
N ALA A 266 -4.11 -12.38 -8.00
CA ALA A 266 -4.20 -13.29 -6.86
C ALA A 266 -5.24 -14.39 -7.09
N LEU A 267 -6.40 -14.06 -7.67
CA LEU A 267 -7.44 -15.03 -8.03
C LEU A 267 -6.91 -16.05 -9.06
N LEU A 268 -6.25 -15.56 -10.11
CA LEU A 268 -5.68 -16.44 -11.15
C LEU A 268 -4.60 -17.38 -10.59
N CYS A 269 -3.68 -16.86 -9.77
CA CYS A 269 -2.63 -17.66 -9.14
C CYS A 269 -3.21 -18.71 -8.18
N ALA A 270 -4.18 -18.33 -7.34
CA ALA A 270 -4.82 -19.24 -6.40
C ALA A 270 -5.65 -20.31 -7.11
N ALA A 271 -6.37 -19.93 -8.17
CA ALA A 271 -7.10 -20.86 -9.03
C ALA A 271 -6.13 -21.88 -9.70
N ALA A 272 -5.01 -21.40 -10.27
CA ALA A 272 -4.02 -22.26 -10.92
C ALA A 272 -3.45 -23.32 -9.94
N VAL A 273 -3.12 -22.93 -8.71
CA VAL A 273 -2.67 -23.86 -7.66
C VAL A 273 -3.75 -24.90 -7.34
N THR A 274 -4.99 -24.46 -7.15
CA THR A 274 -6.11 -25.33 -6.75
C THR A 274 -6.47 -26.32 -7.86
N VAL A 275 -6.51 -25.86 -9.10
CA VAL A 275 -6.79 -26.71 -10.28
C VAL A 275 -5.67 -27.71 -10.51
N ALA A 276 -4.41 -27.30 -10.36
CA ALA A 276 -3.27 -28.21 -10.53
C ALA A 276 -3.21 -29.30 -9.45
N GLY A 277 -3.74 -29.03 -8.26
CA GLY A 277 -3.84 -30.01 -7.18
C GLY A 277 -4.88 -31.11 -7.41
N GLN A 278 -5.75 -30.98 -8.44
CA GLN A 278 -6.68 -32.04 -8.84
C GLN A 278 -5.95 -33.08 -9.71
N GLY A 279 -6.41 -34.31 -9.68
CA GLY A 279 -6.00 -35.32 -10.67
C GLY A 279 -6.19 -34.81 -12.10
N GLY A 280 -5.63 -35.47 -13.11
CA GLY A 280 -5.78 -35.05 -14.50
C GLY A 280 -7.23 -35.13 -15.04
N GLY A 281 -7.45 -34.64 -16.27
CA GLY A 281 -8.73 -34.81 -16.97
C GLY A 281 -9.90 -34.03 -16.37
N TRP A 282 -11.06 -34.69 -16.29
CA TRP A 282 -12.34 -34.11 -15.88
C TRP A 282 -12.36 -33.40 -14.50
N PRO A 283 -11.70 -33.93 -13.42
CA PRO A 283 -11.64 -33.22 -12.14
C PRO A 283 -11.05 -31.82 -12.23
N ARG A 284 -10.01 -31.62 -13.04
CA ARG A 284 -9.42 -30.28 -13.28
C ARG A 284 -10.39 -29.35 -13.98
N VAL A 285 -11.06 -29.83 -15.02
CA VAL A 285 -12.04 -29.03 -15.77
C VAL A 285 -13.19 -28.63 -14.85
N ARG A 286 -13.72 -29.55 -14.07
CA ARG A 286 -14.79 -29.30 -13.10
C ARG A 286 -14.38 -28.28 -12.05
N GLN A 287 -13.16 -28.41 -11.49
CA GLN A 287 -12.65 -27.45 -10.51
C GLN A 287 -12.47 -26.05 -11.11
N ALA A 288 -11.91 -25.95 -12.31
CA ALA A 288 -11.74 -24.69 -13.01
C ALA A 288 -13.09 -24.04 -13.33
N ALA A 289 -14.06 -24.81 -13.84
CA ALA A 289 -15.41 -24.35 -14.11
C ALA A 289 -16.14 -23.91 -12.82
N GLY A 290 -15.96 -24.63 -11.71
CA GLY A 290 -16.50 -24.25 -10.42
C GLY A 290 -15.96 -22.91 -9.92
N ILE A 291 -14.64 -22.69 -9.99
CA ILE A 291 -14.03 -21.40 -9.61
C ILE A 291 -14.51 -20.29 -10.54
N ALA A 292 -14.54 -20.50 -11.86
CA ALA A 292 -15.01 -19.53 -12.83
C ALA A 292 -16.49 -19.18 -12.63
N GLY A 293 -17.35 -20.19 -12.37
CA GLY A 293 -18.76 -19.98 -12.08
C GLY A 293 -19.00 -19.18 -10.81
N VAL A 294 -18.31 -19.50 -9.70
CA VAL A 294 -18.39 -18.73 -8.46
C VAL A 294 -17.87 -17.31 -8.65
N ALA A 295 -16.77 -17.13 -9.38
CA ALA A 295 -16.24 -15.80 -9.67
C ALA A 295 -17.23 -14.97 -10.51
N ALA A 296 -17.84 -15.57 -11.55
CA ALA A 296 -18.84 -14.90 -12.38
C ALA A 296 -20.07 -14.49 -11.57
N VAL A 297 -20.63 -15.37 -10.75
CA VAL A 297 -21.77 -15.07 -9.88
C VAL A 297 -21.41 -13.97 -8.88
N ALA A 298 -20.26 -14.06 -8.21
CA ALA A 298 -19.80 -13.05 -7.25
C ALA A 298 -19.57 -11.69 -7.91
N LEU A 299 -19.01 -11.69 -9.14
CA LEU A 299 -18.79 -10.49 -9.93
C LEU A 299 -20.11 -9.83 -10.32
N MET A 300 -21.05 -10.61 -10.88
CA MET A 300 -22.38 -10.10 -11.26
C MET A 300 -23.15 -9.58 -10.05
N ALA A 301 -23.18 -10.34 -8.95
CA ALA A 301 -23.84 -9.93 -7.71
C ALA A 301 -23.22 -8.66 -7.13
N GLY A 302 -21.88 -8.55 -7.14
CA GLY A 302 -21.17 -7.38 -6.66
C GLY A 302 -21.40 -6.14 -7.51
N VAL A 303 -21.37 -6.26 -8.85
CA VAL A 303 -21.69 -5.14 -9.77
C VAL A 303 -23.14 -4.70 -9.61
N ALA A 304 -24.09 -5.64 -9.58
CA ALA A 304 -25.52 -5.35 -9.39
C ALA A 304 -25.79 -4.69 -8.03
N GLY A 305 -25.22 -5.25 -6.94
CA GLY A 305 -25.40 -4.72 -5.58
C GLY A 305 -24.80 -3.33 -5.36
N CYS A 306 -23.73 -2.99 -6.08
CA CYS A 306 -23.14 -1.65 -6.04
C CYS A 306 -23.91 -0.63 -6.90
N GLY A 307 -24.69 -1.06 -7.87
CA GLY A 307 -25.58 -0.22 -8.66
C GLY A 307 -24.90 0.73 -9.67
N GLN A 308 -23.61 0.48 -10.03
CA GLN A 308 -22.85 1.33 -10.96
C GLN A 308 -22.58 0.69 -12.33
N GLY A 309 -23.06 -0.53 -12.56
CA GLY A 309 -22.90 -1.21 -13.84
C GLY A 309 -21.46 -1.62 -14.18
N TRP A 310 -21.25 -1.87 -15.48
CA TRP A 310 -20.00 -2.44 -16.01
C TRP A 310 -19.00 -1.38 -16.52
N GLY A 311 -19.32 -0.10 -16.42
CA GLY A 311 -18.51 1.01 -16.94
C GLY A 311 -17.06 1.00 -16.42
N TRP A 312 -16.82 0.46 -15.23
CA TRP A 312 -15.48 0.36 -14.63
C TRP A 312 -14.48 -0.43 -15.50
N LEU A 313 -14.93 -1.36 -16.33
CA LEU A 313 -14.05 -2.09 -17.24
C LEU A 313 -13.43 -1.18 -18.30
N TRP A 314 -14.16 -0.17 -18.75
CA TRP A 314 -13.67 0.79 -19.73
C TRP A 314 -12.72 1.81 -19.11
N THR A 315 -12.92 2.15 -17.83
CA THR A 315 -12.03 3.07 -17.12
C THR A 315 -10.69 2.42 -16.71
N LEU A 316 -10.51 1.11 -16.91
CA LEU A 316 -9.19 0.46 -16.78
C LEU A 316 -8.14 1.02 -17.75
N ARG A 317 -8.55 1.76 -18.78
CA ARG A 317 -7.62 2.47 -19.68
C ARG A 317 -7.07 3.78 -19.10
N THR A 318 -7.70 4.36 -18.07
CA THR A 318 -7.26 5.63 -17.43
C THR A 318 -5.76 5.67 -17.10
N PRO A 319 -5.13 4.59 -16.63
CA PRO A 319 -3.67 4.58 -16.45
C PRO A 319 -2.88 4.86 -17.74
N ALA A 320 -3.47 4.64 -18.92
CA ALA A 320 -2.80 4.99 -20.18
C ALA A 320 -2.76 6.50 -20.44
N GLU A 321 -3.58 7.28 -19.78
CA GLU A 321 -3.71 8.74 -19.96
C GLU A 321 -2.89 9.54 -18.93
N VAL A 322 -2.52 8.91 -17.81
CA VAL A 322 -1.77 9.54 -16.71
C VAL A 322 -0.27 9.27 -16.85
N HIS A 323 0.56 10.29 -16.57
CA HIS A 323 2.01 10.20 -16.57
C HIS A 323 2.53 10.35 -15.15
N THR A 324 3.39 9.43 -14.70
CA THR A 324 4.03 9.48 -13.38
C THR A 324 5.52 9.23 -13.50
N LEU A 325 6.33 9.97 -12.73
CA LEU A 325 7.80 9.90 -12.72
C LEU A 325 8.37 8.57 -12.19
N LEU A 326 7.54 7.68 -11.64
CA LEU A 326 7.98 6.38 -11.13
C LEU A 326 7.69 5.24 -12.11
N SER A 327 7.13 5.53 -13.29
CA SER A 327 6.83 4.55 -14.31
C SER A 327 8.01 4.36 -15.25
N LEU A 328 8.69 3.21 -15.14
CA LEU A 328 9.84 2.91 -16.01
C LEU A 328 9.49 2.94 -17.50
N SER A 329 8.30 2.52 -17.88
CA SER A 329 7.87 2.56 -19.29
C SER A 329 7.59 3.99 -19.76
N THR A 330 7.08 4.87 -18.90
CA THR A 330 6.87 6.29 -19.20
C THR A 330 8.21 7.02 -19.28
N ASP A 331 9.13 6.76 -18.33
CA ASP A 331 10.48 7.37 -18.35
C ASP A 331 11.27 6.92 -19.59
N ALA A 332 11.22 5.64 -19.93
CA ALA A 332 11.78 5.12 -21.18
C ALA A 332 11.15 5.79 -22.41
N GLY A 333 9.85 6.02 -22.39
CA GLY A 333 9.12 6.73 -23.45
C GLY A 333 9.59 8.17 -23.62
N HIS A 334 9.87 8.89 -22.54
CA HIS A 334 10.47 10.24 -22.60
C HIS A 334 11.87 10.21 -23.20
N LEU A 335 12.74 9.28 -22.74
CA LEU A 335 14.11 9.16 -23.25
C LEU A 335 14.14 8.77 -24.74
N LEU A 336 13.34 7.78 -25.12
CA LEU A 336 13.22 7.34 -26.52
C LEU A 336 12.59 8.45 -27.39
N GLY A 337 11.63 9.19 -26.88
CA GLY A 337 11.00 10.29 -27.58
C GLY A 337 11.98 11.43 -27.86
N TRP A 338 12.80 11.79 -26.88
CA TRP A 338 13.88 12.75 -27.04
C TRP A 338 14.89 12.30 -28.10
N ALA A 339 15.34 11.04 -28.03
CA ALA A 339 16.26 10.48 -29.00
C ALA A 339 15.67 10.41 -30.43
N ALA A 340 14.42 9.98 -30.56
CA ALA A 340 13.73 9.88 -31.84
C ALA A 340 13.59 11.22 -32.55
N GLN A 341 13.25 12.29 -31.79
CA GLN A 341 13.19 13.65 -32.32
C GLN A 341 14.58 14.15 -32.75
N GLY A 342 15.62 13.94 -31.92
CA GLY A 342 16.96 14.39 -32.22
C GLY A 342 17.59 13.70 -33.46
N LEU A 343 17.19 12.46 -33.74
CA LEU A 343 17.68 11.66 -34.86
C LEU A 343 16.74 11.69 -36.09
N GLY A 344 15.59 12.36 -36.01
CA GLY A 344 14.62 12.40 -37.08
C GLY A 344 13.92 11.06 -37.37
N TRP A 345 13.88 10.12 -36.39
CA TRP A 345 13.35 8.76 -36.54
C TRP A 345 11.87 8.61 -36.17
N GLY A 346 11.22 9.67 -35.70
CA GLY A 346 9.82 9.64 -35.34
C GLY A 346 9.38 10.74 -34.40
N THR A 347 8.19 10.58 -33.81
CA THR A 347 7.60 11.55 -32.88
C THR A 347 7.77 11.10 -31.43
N ALA A 348 7.89 12.06 -30.51
CA ALA A 348 7.93 11.77 -29.07
C ALA A 348 6.67 11.02 -28.59
N ALA A 349 5.51 11.38 -29.17
CA ALA A 349 4.25 10.71 -28.84
C ALA A 349 4.23 9.24 -29.28
N GLY A 350 4.78 8.94 -30.47
CA GLY A 350 4.89 7.57 -30.96
C GLY A 350 5.83 6.71 -30.09
N ALA A 351 7.00 7.26 -29.72
CA ALA A 351 7.95 6.60 -28.84
C ALA A 351 7.36 6.36 -27.43
N MET A 352 6.63 7.35 -26.88
CA MET A 352 5.93 7.20 -25.60
C MET A 352 4.89 6.07 -25.66
N THR A 353 4.04 6.06 -26.68
CA THR A 353 3.03 5.02 -26.87
C THR A 353 3.67 3.65 -26.99
N ALA A 354 4.72 3.51 -27.80
CA ALA A 354 5.43 2.23 -27.99
C ALA A 354 6.06 1.73 -26.68
N ALA A 355 6.74 2.60 -25.93
CA ALA A 355 7.37 2.22 -24.66
C ALA A 355 6.34 1.76 -23.62
N ARG A 356 5.21 2.46 -23.50
CA ARG A 356 4.14 2.14 -22.55
C ARG A 356 3.40 0.86 -22.94
N LEU A 357 3.18 0.64 -24.25
CA LEU A 357 2.61 -0.61 -24.74
C LEU A 357 3.56 -1.80 -24.49
N ALA A 358 4.85 -1.64 -24.76
CA ALA A 358 5.86 -2.65 -24.45
C ALA A 358 5.88 -2.97 -22.95
N GLY A 359 5.84 -1.96 -22.07
CA GLY A 359 5.75 -2.15 -20.63
C GLY A 359 4.50 -2.93 -20.22
N LEU A 360 3.34 -2.59 -20.79
CA LEU A 360 2.09 -3.32 -20.54
C LEU A 360 2.18 -4.79 -20.98
N LEU A 361 2.74 -5.06 -22.16
CA LEU A 361 2.92 -6.43 -22.65
C LEU A 361 3.89 -7.24 -21.77
N VAL A 362 4.98 -6.62 -21.30
CA VAL A 362 5.90 -7.23 -20.33
C VAL A 362 5.17 -7.56 -19.02
N GLY A 363 4.40 -6.63 -18.50
CA GLY A 363 3.61 -6.82 -17.28
C GLY A 363 2.59 -7.96 -17.42
N LEU A 364 1.81 -7.98 -18.50
CA LEU A 364 0.84 -9.03 -18.76
C LEU A 364 1.52 -10.40 -19.03
N GLY A 365 2.62 -10.40 -19.75
CA GLY A 365 3.45 -11.59 -19.95
C GLY A 365 3.97 -12.18 -18.64
N ALA A 366 4.42 -11.31 -17.72
CA ALA A 366 4.83 -11.72 -16.38
C ALA A 366 3.66 -12.32 -15.59
N VAL A 367 2.46 -11.75 -15.67
CA VAL A 367 1.25 -12.31 -15.03
C VAL A 367 0.99 -13.72 -15.59
N GLY A 368 0.96 -13.90 -16.92
CA GLY A 368 0.76 -15.21 -17.55
C GLY A 368 1.82 -16.23 -17.13
N TYR A 369 3.09 -15.81 -17.11
CA TYR A 369 4.21 -16.66 -16.66
C TYR A 369 4.04 -17.11 -15.20
N TRP A 370 3.76 -16.17 -14.29
CA TRP A 370 3.64 -16.48 -12.86
C TRP A 370 2.37 -17.26 -12.53
N VAL A 371 1.26 -17.05 -13.24
CA VAL A 371 0.05 -17.91 -13.13
C VAL A 371 0.40 -19.35 -13.50
N ARG A 372 1.14 -19.56 -14.59
CA ARG A 372 1.62 -20.89 -14.99
C ARG A 372 2.59 -21.51 -13.97
N CYS A 373 3.43 -20.70 -13.33
CA CYS A 373 4.40 -21.15 -12.33
C CYS A 373 3.77 -21.31 -10.92
N ALA A 374 2.59 -20.77 -10.68
CA ALA A 374 1.94 -20.76 -9.36
C ALA A 374 1.81 -22.14 -8.71
N PRO A 375 1.49 -23.24 -9.44
CA PRO A 375 1.43 -24.58 -8.85
C PRO A 375 2.74 -25.05 -8.19
N ARG A 376 3.90 -24.56 -8.69
CA ARG A 376 5.22 -24.89 -8.13
C ARG A 376 5.70 -23.85 -7.10
N ALA A 377 5.39 -22.59 -7.34
CA ALA A 377 5.88 -21.47 -6.53
C ALA A 377 5.03 -21.18 -5.29
N GLY A 378 3.76 -21.59 -5.29
CA GLY A 378 2.72 -21.17 -4.37
C GLY A 378 2.00 -19.89 -4.81
N ALA A 379 0.72 -19.78 -4.51
CA ALA A 379 -0.13 -18.67 -4.96
C ALA A 379 0.39 -17.29 -4.52
N GLU A 380 0.79 -17.16 -3.25
CA GLU A 380 1.24 -15.90 -2.68
C GLU A 380 2.53 -15.39 -3.32
N ARG A 381 3.52 -16.29 -3.54
CA ARG A 381 4.78 -15.93 -4.20
C ARG A 381 4.56 -15.57 -5.65
N ALA A 382 3.76 -16.34 -6.36
CA ALA A 382 3.43 -16.08 -7.78
C ALA A 382 2.69 -14.75 -7.93
N THR A 383 1.68 -14.48 -7.07
CA THR A 383 0.95 -13.21 -7.04
C THR A 383 1.91 -12.03 -6.81
N GLY A 384 2.74 -12.11 -5.79
CA GLY A 384 3.65 -11.01 -5.47
C GLY A 384 4.70 -10.76 -6.54
N ALA A 385 5.26 -11.81 -7.14
CA ALA A 385 6.24 -11.68 -8.21
C ALA A 385 5.61 -11.14 -9.52
N ALA A 386 4.40 -11.59 -9.86
CA ALA A 386 3.66 -11.09 -11.02
C ALA A 386 3.32 -9.59 -10.86
N LEU A 387 2.78 -9.22 -9.68
CA LEU A 387 2.42 -7.82 -9.39
C LEU A 387 3.65 -6.91 -9.31
N LEU A 388 4.80 -7.41 -8.86
CA LEU A 388 6.04 -6.63 -8.85
C LEU A 388 6.45 -6.22 -10.28
N VAL A 389 6.45 -7.17 -11.22
CA VAL A 389 6.80 -6.87 -12.62
C VAL A 389 5.71 -6.02 -13.26
N LEU A 390 4.43 -6.33 -13.02
CA LEU A 390 3.31 -5.56 -13.55
C LEU A 390 3.41 -4.08 -13.13
N VAL A 391 3.65 -3.79 -11.84
CA VAL A 391 3.78 -2.42 -11.33
C VAL A 391 5.03 -1.72 -11.89
N ALA A 392 6.17 -2.41 -11.97
CA ALA A 392 7.40 -1.83 -12.49
C ALA A 392 7.30 -1.51 -13.99
N ALA A 393 6.57 -2.31 -14.76
CA ALA A 393 6.40 -2.14 -16.19
C ALA A 393 5.17 -1.31 -16.59
N ALA A 394 4.26 -1.04 -15.65
CA ALA A 394 3.01 -0.33 -15.92
C ALA A 394 3.25 1.11 -16.40
N PRO A 395 2.35 1.65 -17.23
CA PRO A 395 2.42 3.04 -17.68
C PRO A 395 2.22 4.08 -16.56
N VAL A 396 1.66 3.66 -15.44
CA VAL A 396 1.52 4.46 -14.21
C VAL A 396 2.04 3.68 -13.03
N ALA A 397 2.92 4.27 -12.24
CA ALA A 397 3.39 3.72 -10.99
C ALA A 397 3.27 4.76 -9.88
N GLN A 398 2.65 4.37 -8.78
CA GLN A 398 2.57 5.16 -7.56
C GLN A 398 3.34 4.44 -6.44
N PRO A 399 3.93 5.15 -5.47
CA PRO A 399 4.72 4.51 -4.42
C PRO A 399 4.00 3.37 -3.70
N TRP A 400 2.72 3.54 -3.42
CA TRP A 400 1.91 2.54 -2.72
C TRP A 400 1.53 1.31 -3.56
N TYR A 401 1.68 1.37 -4.90
CA TYR A 401 1.47 0.18 -5.75
C TYR A 401 2.48 -0.93 -5.45
N ALA A 402 3.67 -0.58 -4.93
CA ALA A 402 4.63 -1.58 -4.47
C ALA A 402 4.03 -2.52 -3.41
N LEU A 403 3.06 -2.07 -2.63
CA LEU A 403 2.40 -2.88 -1.61
C LEU A 403 1.58 -4.04 -2.20
N TRP A 404 1.13 -3.95 -3.46
CA TRP A 404 0.43 -5.04 -4.12
C TRP A 404 1.32 -6.30 -4.22
N ALA A 405 2.62 -6.10 -4.43
CA ALA A 405 3.61 -7.16 -4.46
C ALA A 405 4.17 -7.50 -3.07
N VAL A 406 4.46 -6.47 -2.26
CA VAL A 406 5.09 -6.63 -0.94
C VAL A 406 4.23 -7.46 0.00
N VAL A 407 2.92 -7.23 0.03
CA VAL A 407 2.00 -7.93 0.95
C VAL A 407 1.98 -9.44 0.75
N PRO A 408 1.70 -10.00 -0.45
CA PRO A 408 1.73 -11.45 -0.64
C PRO A 408 3.13 -12.04 -0.47
N LEU A 409 4.20 -11.33 -0.86
CA LEU A 409 5.58 -11.78 -0.64
C LEU A 409 5.95 -11.78 0.85
N ALA A 410 5.46 -10.84 1.64
CA ALA A 410 5.70 -10.80 3.08
C ALA A 410 5.15 -12.05 3.77
N ALA A 411 4.02 -12.58 3.32
CA ALA A 411 3.43 -13.80 3.87
C ALA A 411 4.32 -15.04 3.75
N VAL A 412 5.19 -15.12 2.71
CA VAL A 412 5.93 -16.35 2.37
C VAL A 412 7.44 -16.15 2.23
N SER A 413 7.91 -14.92 2.12
CA SER A 413 9.31 -14.61 1.77
C SER A 413 9.83 -13.32 2.42
N TRP A 414 9.33 -12.93 3.58
CA TRP A 414 9.71 -11.66 4.25
C TRP A 414 11.22 -11.46 4.39
N ARG A 415 12.01 -12.55 4.54
CA ARG A 415 13.48 -12.48 4.64
C ARG A 415 14.11 -11.85 3.38
N ARG A 416 13.53 -12.04 2.18
CA ARG A 416 13.98 -11.38 0.95
C ARG A 416 13.67 -9.88 1.00
N LEU A 417 12.53 -9.51 1.56
CA LEU A 417 12.15 -8.10 1.78
C LEU A 417 12.99 -7.42 2.87
N ALA A 418 13.62 -8.20 3.74
CA ALA A 418 14.58 -7.71 4.72
C ALA A 418 15.96 -7.38 4.12
N GLY A 419 16.23 -7.71 2.86
CA GLY A 419 17.47 -7.37 2.16
C GLY A 419 17.65 -5.85 2.02
N ARG A 420 18.92 -5.40 1.91
CA ARG A 420 19.27 -3.97 1.84
C ARG A 420 18.56 -3.25 0.70
N GLY A 421 18.53 -3.84 -0.50
CA GLY A 421 17.89 -3.23 -1.68
C GLY A 421 16.38 -3.04 -1.51
N ALA A 422 15.65 -4.05 -0.99
CA ALA A 422 14.22 -3.94 -0.74
C ALA A 422 13.90 -2.89 0.33
N ARG A 423 14.69 -2.83 1.41
CA ARG A 423 14.53 -1.77 2.43
C ARG A 423 14.82 -0.38 1.85
N ALA A 424 15.87 -0.24 1.05
CA ALA A 424 16.20 1.03 0.39
C ALA A 424 15.09 1.48 -0.56
N ALA A 425 14.49 0.56 -1.32
CA ALA A 425 13.36 0.84 -2.18
C ALA A 425 12.14 1.34 -1.38
N VAL A 426 11.80 0.69 -0.26
CA VAL A 426 10.72 1.14 0.63
C VAL A 426 11.01 2.55 1.15
N VAL A 427 12.24 2.83 1.61
CA VAL A 427 12.64 4.17 2.09
C VAL A 427 12.51 5.21 0.98
N GLY A 428 13.06 4.94 -0.21
CA GLY A 428 12.98 5.86 -1.35
C GLY A 428 11.53 6.16 -1.74
N LEU A 429 10.70 5.11 -1.87
CA LEU A 429 9.28 5.27 -2.20
C LEU A 429 8.49 5.98 -1.10
N THR A 430 8.90 5.89 0.16
CA THR A 430 8.26 6.62 1.26
C THR A 430 8.62 8.11 1.24
N LEU A 431 9.85 8.46 0.86
CA LEU A 431 10.36 9.84 0.91
C LEU A 431 10.09 10.63 -0.38
N VAL A 432 9.76 9.97 -1.50
CA VAL A 432 9.62 10.63 -2.81
C VAL A 432 8.36 11.51 -2.91
N VAL A 433 7.37 11.31 -2.05
CA VAL A 433 6.09 12.04 -2.08
C VAL A 433 6.02 13.03 -0.94
N MET A 434 5.67 14.29 -1.28
CA MET A 434 5.42 15.32 -0.27
C MET A 434 4.16 14.99 0.56
N PRO A 435 4.06 15.48 1.81
CA PRO A 435 2.88 15.24 2.66
C PRO A 435 1.56 15.67 2.02
N SER A 436 1.58 16.71 1.19
CA SER A 436 0.41 17.18 0.42
C SER A 436 0.00 16.25 -0.72
N GLY A 437 0.84 15.30 -1.12
CA GLY A 437 0.68 14.51 -2.35
C GLY A 437 1.07 15.26 -3.63
N GLN A 438 1.51 16.50 -3.52
CA GLN A 438 2.01 17.32 -4.65
C GLN A 438 3.52 17.13 -4.81
N GLY A 439 4.08 17.62 -5.90
CA GLY A 439 5.53 17.70 -6.07
C GLY A 439 6.16 18.73 -5.11
N PRO A 440 7.49 18.67 -4.90
CA PRO A 440 8.19 19.65 -4.08
C PRO A 440 8.18 21.03 -4.76
N THR A 441 8.06 22.09 -3.96
CA THR A 441 8.23 23.47 -4.39
C THR A 441 9.60 23.99 -3.92
N TRP A 442 10.00 25.18 -4.38
CA TRP A 442 11.23 25.86 -3.92
C TRP A 442 11.28 26.10 -2.41
N ALA A 443 10.12 26.28 -1.77
CA ALA A 443 10.01 26.47 -0.33
C ALA A 443 9.91 25.13 0.42
N SER A 444 9.09 24.21 -0.07
CA SER A 444 8.81 22.94 0.62
C SER A 444 9.93 21.91 0.49
N GLY A 445 10.67 21.92 -0.63
CA GLY A 445 11.81 21.02 -0.84
C GLY A 445 12.91 21.17 0.23
N PRO A 446 13.47 22.37 0.41
CA PRO A 446 14.45 22.64 1.48
C PRO A 446 13.93 22.35 2.88
N ALA A 447 12.65 22.66 3.18
CA ALA A 447 12.02 22.36 4.46
C ALA A 447 11.99 20.84 4.74
N ALA A 448 11.68 20.02 3.74
CA ALA A 448 11.72 18.58 3.83
C ALA A 448 13.13 18.04 4.14
N VAL A 449 14.13 18.56 3.44
CA VAL A 449 15.55 18.19 3.64
C VAL A 449 16.00 18.56 5.06
N ILE A 450 15.71 19.78 5.53
CA ILE A 450 16.09 20.25 6.87
C ILE A 450 15.44 19.36 7.94
N GLY A 451 14.12 19.16 7.87
CA GLY A 451 13.40 18.32 8.83
C GLY A 451 13.93 16.89 8.87
N GLY A 452 14.16 16.30 7.70
CA GLY A 452 14.73 14.97 7.58
C GLY A 452 16.16 14.87 8.13
N ALA A 453 17.02 15.84 7.82
CA ALA A 453 18.40 15.88 8.29
C ALA A 453 18.49 16.03 9.82
N VAL A 454 17.68 16.91 10.42
CA VAL A 454 17.62 17.08 11.88
C VAL A 454 17.21 15.77 12.57
N ALA A 455 16.18 15.09 12.06
CA ALA A 455 15.75 13.82 12.62
C ALA A 455 16.80 12.71 12.45
N LEU A 456 17.44 12.64 11.27
CA LEU A 456 18.52 11.68 11.03
C LEU A 456 19.69 11.90 12.00
N ALA A 457 20.12 13.17 12.17
CA ALA A 457 21.18 13.51 13.13
C ALA A 457 20.81 13.10 14.56
N ALA A 458 19.57 13.32 14.98
CA ALA A 458 19.06 12.88 16.28
C ALA A 458 19.10 11.35 16.44
N VAL A 459 18.69 10.59 15.41
CA VAL A 459 18.73 9.12 15.39
C VAL A 459 20.17 8.62 15.48
N LEU A 460 21.09 9.21 14.73
CA LEU A 460 22.50 8.83 14.74
C LEU A 460 23.16 9.10 16.11
N ARG A 461 22.91 10.27 16.70
CA ARG A 461 23.39 10.61 18.06
C ARG A 461 22.83 9.66 19.12
N TRP A 462 21.55 9.31 19.02
CA TRP A 462 20.94 8.34 19.93
C TRP A 462 21.55 6.95 19.77
N ALA A 463 21.79 6.52 18.52
CA ALA A 463 22.40 5.22 18.23
C ALA A 463 23.86 5.12 18.75
N SER A 464 24.65 6.21 18.68
CA SER A 464 26.02 6.25 19.17
C SER A 464 26.13 6.18 20.71
N LYS A 465 25.10 6.71 21.42
CA LYS A 465 25.04 6.65 22.90
C LYS A 465 24.54 5.32 23.45
N ALA A 466 23.88 4.48 22.62
CA ALA A 466 23.47 3.15 23.01
C ALA A 466 24.72 2.27 23.15
N ARG A 467 25.19 2.04 24.39
CA ARG A 467 26.35 1.15 24.68
C ARG A 467 26.10 -0.22 24.05
N PRO A 468 27.14 -0.86 23.46
CA PRO A 468 27.04 -2.26 23.10
C PRO A 468 26.69 -3.07 24.35
N VAL A 469 25.69 -3.93 24.27
CA VAL A 469 25.42 -4.93 25.31
C VAL A 469 26.69 -5.76 25.44
N PRO A 470 27.31 -5.88 26.64
CA PRO A 470 28.45 -6.75 26.82
C PRO A 470 28.09 -8.15 26.31
N ALA A 471 28.98 -8.76 25.55
CA ALA A 471 28.82 -10.15 25.17
C ALA A 471 28.66 -10.97 26.48
N PRO A 472 27.73 -11.94 26.54
CA PRO A 472 27.66 -12.82 27.71
C PRO A 472 29.03 -13.46 27.88
N ASP A 473 29.62 -13.28 29.07
CA ASP A 473 30.92 -13.85 29.44
C ASP A 473 30.97 -15.29 28.97
N ALA A 474 31.94 -15.59 28.12
CA ALA A 474 32.22 -16.96 27.73
C ALA A 474 32.46 -17.76 29.02
N VAL A 475 31.54 -18.67 29.32
CA VAL A 475 31.68 -19.60 30.43
C VAL A 475 32.99 -20.37 30.18
N VAL A 476 34.04 -19.95 30.85
CA VAL A 476 35.31 -20.69 30.84
C VAL A 476 35.01 -22.07 31.42
N PRO A 477 35.23 -23.17 30.70
CA PRO A 477 35.05 -24.49 31.24
C PRO A 477 36.05 -24.66 32.41
N ARG A 478 35.56 -24.84 33.66
CA ARG A 478 36.41 -25.24 34.77
C ARG A 478 37.06 -26.56 34.39
N ALA A 479 38.40 -26.54 34.30
CA ALA A 479 39.21 -27.72 34.14
C ALA A 479 38.88 -28.71 35.25
N ALA A 480 38.48 -29.93 34.89
CA ALA A 480 38.29 -31.03 35.80
C ALA A 480 39.64 -31.35 36.47
N ALA A 481 39.69 -31.14 37.78
CA ALA A 481 40.81 -31.57 38.58
C ALA A 481 40.88 -33.09 38.58
N THR A 482 41.86 -33.65 37.90
CA THR A 482 42.21 -35.07 37.99
C THR A 482 42.81 -35.33 39.35
N THR A 483 42.07 -35.92 40.29
CA THR A 483 42.58 -36.56 41.42
C THR A 483 43.09 -37.96 41.04
N ARG A 484 44.40 -38.11 40.99
CA ARG A 484 45.08 -39.44 41.08
C ARG A 484 44.92 -39.98 42.49
N ARG A 485 44.37 -41.16 42.64
CA ARG A 485 44.83 -42.28 43.46
C ARG A 485 44.43 -43.62 42.86
#